data_f3f792027dfdfd187b074f4a9e46c342
#
_entry.id   f3f792027dfdfd187b074f4a9e46c342
#
_cell.length_a   1.000
_cell.length_b   1.000
_cell.length_c   1.000
_cell.angle_alpha   90.00
_cell.angle_beta   90.00
_cell.angle_gamma   90.00
#
_symmetry.space_group_name_H-M   'P 1'
#
loop_
_entity.id
_entity.type
_entity.pdbx_description
1 polymer ?
#
loop_
_entity_poly.entity_id
_entity_poly.type
_entity_poly.pdbx_seq_one_letter_code
_entity_poly.pdbx_strand_id
1 'polypeptide(L)'
;MNDQERILNIFLRLFFGEKLQKKSLADEFEVNERTIQRDLSFLRYFVSVHSSILGNLVYNRDIKKYSIDRPSTIEKQEVLFLSKILLENRALNKNEFNRVINSLLNTLSIDDKKLVESVIASEKLNYEPISDKQDRIVKTWELSEKIIYEQVIELEYKSPYKDVVKSISYSQSQCIMIFTIFI
;
A
#
# COMPACT_ATOMS: atom_id res chain seq x y z
N MET A 1 -28.07 -9.14 15.39
CA MET A 1 -26.61 -9.38 15.22
C MET A 1 -26.06 -9.90 16.54
N ASN A 2 -25.18 -10.91 16.49
CA ASN A 2 -24.52 -11.50 17.66
C ASN A 2 -23.52 -10.50 18.27
N ASP A 3 -23.25 -10.59 19.58
CA ASP A 3 -22.28 -9.71 20.28
C ASP A 3 -20.87 -9.80 19.67
N GLN A 4 -20.42 -10.98 19.27
CA GLN A 4 -19.11 -11.21 18.65
C GLN A 4 -19.03 -10.55 17.27
N GLU A 5 -20.05 -10.68 16.45
CA GLU A 5 -20.13 -10.03 15.13
C GLU A 5 -20.10 -8.51 15.24
N ARG A 6 -20.79 -7.96 16.24
CA ARG A 6 -20.80 -6.52 16.50
C ARG A 6 -19.40 -6.02 16.88
N ILE A 7 -18.72 -6.68 17.80
CA ILE A 7 -17.36 -6.33 18.23
C ILE A 7 -16.38 -6.40 17.04
N LEU A 8 -16.45 -7.45 16.23
CA LEU A 8 -15.60 -7.60 15.04
C LEU A 8 -15.90 -6.51 14.00
N ASN A 9 -17.16 -6.17 13.79
CA ASN A 9 -17.54 -5.09 12.86
C ASN A 9 -16.96 -3.74 13.32
N ILE A 10 -17.15 -3.40 14.60
CA ILE A 10 -16.57 -2.17 15.18
C ILE A 10 -15.05 -2.17 15.04
N PHE A 11 -14.39 -3.31 15.33
CA PHE A 11 -12.94 -3.44 15.19
C PHE A 11 -12.48 -3.21 13.74
N LEU A 12 -13.09 -3.87 12.77
CA LEU A 12 -12.72 -3.74 11.36
C LEU A 12 -12.87 -2.29 10.88
N ARG A 13 -13.98 -1.62 11.20
CA ARG A 13 -14.20 -0.22 10.83
C ARG A 13 -13.15 0.71 11.42
N LEU A 14 -12.85 0.54 12.71
CA LEU A 14 -11.75 1.28 13.37
C LEU A 14 -10.39 0.95 12.74
N PHE A 15 -10.16 -0.33 12.45
CA PHE A 15 -8.92 -0.79 11.84
C PHE A 15 -8.72 -0.22 10.43
N PHE A 16 -9.75 -0.03 9.64
CA PHE A 16 -9.68 0.64 8.34
C PHE A 16 -9.74 2.18 8.42
N GLY A 17 -9.61 2.74 9.62
CA GLY A 17 -9.45 4.17 9.82
C GLY A 17 -10.75 4.96 9.94
N GLU A 18 -11.90 4.29 10.07
CA GLU A 18 -13.16 4.97 10.32
C GLU A 18 -13.18 5.55 11.74
N LYS A 19 -13.73 6.77 11.88
CA LYS A 19 -13.88 7.44 13.18
C LYS A 19 -15.31 7.23 13.69
N LEU A 20 -15.48 6.41 14.72
CA LEU A 20 -16.77 5.94 15.19
C LEU A 20 -17.27 6.70 16.42
N GLN A 21 -18.55 7.05 16.44
CA GLN A 21 -19.21 7.68 17.57
C GLN A 21 -20.05 6.65 18.33
N LYS A 22 -19.93 6.63 19.66
CA LYS A 22 -20.62 5.66 20.51
C LYS A 22 -22.15 5.67 20.34
N LYS A 23 -22.76 6.87 20.26
CA LYS A 23 -24.20 7.00 20.08
C LYS A 23 -24.66 6.43 18.72
N SER A 24 -23.96 6.79 17.63
CA SER A 24 -24.30 6.28 16.30
C SER A 24 -24.20 4.75 16.21
N LEU A 25 -23.19 4.16 16.88
CA LEU A 25 -23.07 2.69 16.97
C LEU A 25 -24.22 2.07 17.77
N ALA A 26 -24.65 2.70 18.86
CA ALA A 26 -25.76 2.22 19.65
C ALA A 26 -27.08 2.22 18.85
N ASP A 27 -27.31 3.29 18.09
CA ASP A 27 -28.47 3.43 17.21
C ASP A 27 -28.40 2.41 16.04
N GLU A 28 -27.24 2.26 15.40
CA GLU A 28 -27.01 1.35 14.26
C GLU A 28 -27.22 -0.12 14.65
N PHE A 29 -26.69 -0.53 15.82
CA PHE A 29 -26.77 -1.92 16.27
C PHE A 29 -28.00 -2.21 17.15
N GLU A 30 -28.87 -1.23 17.35
CA GLU A 30 -30.07 -1.34 18.19
C GLU A 30 -29.77 -1.84 19.61
N VAL A 31 -28.68 -1.31 20.21
CA VAL A 31 -28.26 -1.66 21.58
C VAL A 31 -28.06 -0.41 22.42
N ASN A 32 -27.99 -0.61 23.76
CA ASN A 32 -27.73 0.50 24.67
C ASN A 32 -26.27 1.00 24.53
N GLU A 33 -26.03 2.30 24.65
CA GLU A 33 -24.70 2.90 24.67
C GLU A 33 -23.74 2.24 25.70
N ARG A 34 -24.28 1.72 26.80
CA ARG A 34 -23.51 0.99 27.81
C ARG A 34 -22.93 -0.31 27.25
N THR A 35 -23.66 -0.99 26.35
CA THR A 35 -23.17 -2.17 25.63
C THR A 35 -22.00 -1.80 24.71
N ILE A 36 -22.17 -0.74 23.91
CA ILE A 36 -21.08 -0.24 23.05
C ILE A 36 -19.87 0.20 23.87
N GLN A 37 -20.07 0.82 25.02
CA GLN A 37 -18.99 1.21 25.92
C GLN A 37 -18.19 0.00 26.41
N ARG A 38 -18.87 -1.11 26.73
CA ARG A 38 -18.22 -2.36 27.12
C ARG A 38 -17.44 -2.98 25.97
N ASP A 39 -18.01 -2.97 24.77
CA ASP A 39 -17.36 -3.47 23.55
C ASP A 39 -16.10 -2.66 23.22
N LEU A 40 -16.19 -1.33 23.28
CA LEU A 40 -15.03 -0.44 23.07
C LEU A 40 -13.96 -0.60 24.17
N SER A 41 -14.36 -0.90 25.41
CA SER A 41 -13.41 -1.18 26.49
C SER A 41 -12.65 -2.50 26.24
N PHE A 42 -13.36 -3.53 25.78
CA PHE A 42 -12.76 -4.79 25.36
C PHE A 42 -11.79 -4.57 24.19
N LEU A 43 -12.20 -3.86 23.16
CA LEU A 43 -11.35 -3.54 22.02
C LEU A 43 -10.13 -2.71 22.42
N ARG A 44 -10.27 -1.78 23.36
CA ARG A 44 -9.14 -1.01 23.89
C ARG A 44 -8.09 -1.92 24.52
N TYR A 45 -8.54 -2.86 25.36
CA TYR A 45 -7.64 -3.83 25.97
C TYR A 45 -6.96 -4.72 24.88
N PHE A 46 -7.74 -5.27 23.97
CA PHE A 46 -7.22 -6.10 22.88
C PHE A 46 -6.17 -5.36 22.02
N VAL A 47 -6.49 -4.15 21.59
CA VAL A 47 -5.57 -3.32 20.79
C VAL A 47 -4.32 -2.94 21.58
N SER A 48 -4.43 -2.66 22.89
CA SER A 48 -3.27 -2.31 23.72
C SER A 48 -2.29 -3.47 23.89
N VAL A 49 -2.77 -4.70 23.98
CA VAL A 49 -1.93 -5.91 24.04
C VAL A 49 -1.16 -6.11 22.74
N HIS A 50 -1.72 -5.68 21.61
CA HIS A 50 -1.13 -5.81 20.27
C HIS A 50 -0.68 -4.46 19.70
N SER A 51 -0.33 -3.50 20.54
CA SER A 51 -0.10 -2.10 20.15
C SER A 51 1.03 -1.91 19.14
N SER A 52 2.02 -2.79 19.12
CA SER A 52 3.11 -2.76 18.11
C SER A 52 2.63 -2.96 16.67
N ILE A 53 1.49 -3.62 16.49
CA ILE A 53 0.91 -3.91 15.16
C ILE A 53 -0.35 -3.08 14.93
N LEU A 54 -1.22 -3.01 15.94
CA LEU A 54 -2.54 -2.41 15.82
C LEU A 54 -2.57 -0.92 16.20
N GLY A 55 -1.54 -0.43 16.92
CA GLY A 55 -1.54 0.92 17.46
C GLY A 55 -2.34 1.04 18.75
N ASN A 56 -3.03 2.17 18.96
CA ASN A 56 -3.80 2.44 20.16
C ASN A 56 -5.21 2.92 19.85
N LEU A 57 -6.20 2.42 20.59
CA LEU A 57 -7.57 2.94 20.50
C LEU A 57 -7.69 4.24 21.32
N VAL A 58 -7.81 5.36 20.61
CA VAL A 58 -7.92 6.70 21.17
C VAL A 58 -9.34 7.26 21.06
N TYR A 59 -9.70 8.13 22.01
CA TYR A 59 -10.95 8.89 21.97
C TYR A 59 -10.64 10.38 21.81
N ASN A 60 -11.04 10.94 20.68
CA ASN A 60 -10.94 12.38 20.45
C ASN A 60 -12.14 13.09 21.05
N ARG A 61 -11.89 13.99 22.03
CA ARG A 61 -12.94 14.71 22.78
C ARG A 61 -13.62 15.79 21.95
N ASP A 62 -12.91 16.41 21.02
CA ASP A 62 -13.42 17.52 20.21
C ASP A 62 -14.48 17.06 19.23
N ILE A 63 -14.22 15.95 18.56
CA ILE A 63 -15.15 15.33 17.60
C ILE A 63 -16.02 14.23 18.20
N LYS A 64 -15.80 13.88 19.49
CA LYS A 64 -16.51 12.80 20.22
C LYS A 64 -16.48 11.45 19.51
N LYS A 65 -15.35 11.09 18.90
CA LYS A 65 -15.20 9.85 18.13
C LYS A 65 -14.01 9.03 18.61
N TYR A 66 -14.13 7.72 18.42
CA TYR A 66 -13.07 6.74 18.62
C TYR A 66 -12.36 6.49 17.29
N SER A 67 -11.05 6.29 17.33
CA SER A 67 -10.21 5.89 16.20
C SER A 67 -9.04 5.03 16.69
N ILE A 68 -8.50 4.20 15.84
CA ILE A 68 -7.22 3.55 16.12
C ILE A 68 -6.11 4.45 15.55
N ASP A 69 -5.22 4.88 16.46
CA ASP A 69 -3.98 5.57 16.10
C ASP A 69 -2.91 4.51 15.86
N ARG A 70 -2.68 4.19 14.59
CA ARG A 70 -1.65 3.21 14.18
C ARG A 70 -0.32 3.92 14.00
N PRO A 71 0.80 3.29 14.40
CA PRO A 71 2.07 3.75 13.92
C PRO A 71 2.05 3.61 12.39
N SER A 72 2.00 4.74 11.71
CA SER A 72 2.07 4.76 10.25
C SER A 72 3.46 4.25 9.85
N THR A 73 3.49 3.14 9.11
CA THR A 73 4.75 2.64 8.53
C THR A 73 5.22 3.52 7.38
N ILE A 74 4.31 4.32 6.82
CA ILE A 74 4.58 5.28 5.75
C ILE A 74 3.58 6.45 5.87
N GLU A 75 4.07 7.68 5.78
CA GLU A 75 3.26 8.89 5.89
C GLU A 75 2.67 9.29 4.53
N LYS A 76 1.59 10.10 4.55
CA LYS A 76 0.92 10.56 3.32
C LYS A 76 1.85 11.35 2.39
N GLN A 77 2.80 12.11 2.96
CA GLN A 77 3.79 12.84 2.19
C GLN A 77 4.73 11.90 1.43
N GLU A 78 5.12 10.80 2.07
CA GLU A 78 5.98 9.77 1.47
C GLU A 78 5.21 9.02 0.39
N VAL A 79 3.95 8.65 0.63
CA VAL A 79 3.09 8.03 -0.38
C VAL A 79 2.88 8.94 -1.58
N LEU A 80 2.64 10.24 -1.34
CA LEU A 80 2.54 11.23 -2.42
C LEU A 80 3.83 11.32 -3.22
N PHE A 81 4.98 11.41 -2.54
CA PHE A 81 6.29 11.51 -3.18
C PHE A 81 6.60 10.27 -4.03
N LEU A 82 6.40 9.06 -3.48
CA LEU A 82 6.57 7.82 -4.22
C LEU A 82 5.63 7.72 -5.43
N SER A 83 4.38 8.16 -5.26
CA SER A 83 3.41 8.19 -6.36
C SER A 83 3.87 9.11 -7.48
N LYS A 84 4.43 10.28 -7.17
CA LYS A 84 5.00 11.21 -8.16
C LYS A 84 6.20 10.61 -8.90
N ILE A 85 7.12 9.94 -8.20
CA ILE A 85 8.24 9.25 -8.83
C ILE A 85 7.74 8.18 -9.81
N LEU A 86 6.75 7.39 -9.42
CA LEU A 86 6.20 6.34 -10.29
C LEU A 86 5.49 6.92 -11.52
N LEU A 87 4.79 8.04 -11.37
CA LEU A 87 4.16 8.76 -12.47
C LEU A 87 5.19 9.30 -13.47
N GLU A 88 6.24 9.93 -12.97
CA GLU A 88 7.33 10.50 -13.77
C GLU A 88 8.14 9.43 -14.51
N ASN A 89 8.44 8.33 -13.85
CA ASN A 89 9.30 7.28 -14.39
C ASN A 89 8.67 6.57 -15.59
N ARG A 90 7.34 6.44 -15.64
CA ARG A 90 6.57 5.81 -16.72
C ARG A 90 7.03 4.38 -17.09
N ALA A 91 7.79 3.73 -16.19
CA ALA A 91 8.40 2.42 -16.44
C ALA A 91 7.41 1.27 -16.31
N LEU A 92 6.41 1.39 -15.45
CA LEU A 92 5.40 0.35 -15.21
C LEU A 92 4.33 0.36 -16.29
N ASN A 93 3.81 -0.80 -16.67
CA ASN A 93 2.59 -0.84 -17.49
C ASN A 93 1.38 -0.34 -16.68
N LYS A 94 0.25 -0.04 -17.36
CA LYS A 94 -0.94 0.53 -16.70
C LYS A 94 -1.47 -0.33 -15.55
N ASN A 95 -1.43 -1.65 -15.71
CA ASN A 95 -1.93 -2.59 -14.69
C ASN A 95 -1.02 -2.61 -13.46
N GLU A 96 0.29 -2.70 -13.67
CA GLU A 96 1.30 -2.66 -12.61
C GLU A 96 1.23 -1.34 -11.87
N PHE A 97 1.22 -0.22 -12.59
CA PHE A 97 1.11 1.11 -12.03
C PHE A 97 -0.13 1.24 -11.11
N ASN A 98 -1.31 0.89 -11.63
CA ASN A 98 -2.54 0.98 -10.84
C ASN A 98 -2.49 0.07 -9.61
N ARG A 99 -1.96 -1.14 -9.73
CA ARG A 99 -1.80 -2.07 -8.61
C ARG A 99 -0.90 -1.49 -7.52
N VAL A 100 0.28 -0.98 -7.89
CA VAL A 100 1.25 -0.43 -6.94
C VAL A 100 0.71 0.84 -6.28
N ILE A 101 0.18 1.79 -7.05
CA ILE A 101 -0.41 3.02 -6.50
C ILE A 101 -1.57 2.71 -5.55
N ASN A 102 -2.46 1.80 -5.91
CA ASN A 102 -3.57 1.43 -5.02
C ASN A 102 -3.07 0.74 -3.74
N SER A 103 -2.03 -0.08 -3.82
CA SER A 103 -1.41 -0.69 -2.63
C SER A 103 -0.80 0.36 -1.72
N LEU A 104 -0.08 1.35 -2.25
CA LEU A 104 0.45 2.47 -1.47
C LEU A 104 -0.66 3.30 -0.82
N LEU A 105 -1.69 3.66 -1.59
CA LEU A 105 -2.83 4.44 -1.08
C LEU A 105 -3.60 3.69 0.02
N ASN A 106 -3.68 2.37 -0.05
CA ASN A 106 -4.36 1.55 0.97
C ASN A 106 -3.61 1.47 2.30
N THR A 107 -2.36 1.92 2.38
CA THR A 107 -1.63 2.06 3.65
C THR A 107 -2.09 3.26 4.47
N LEU A 108 -2.73 4.24 3.83
CA LEU A 108 -3.18 5.49 4.43
C LEU A 108 -4.55 5.36 5.11
N SER A 109 -4.85 6.32 6.00
CA SER A 109 -6.21 6.53 6.50
C SER A 109 -7.16 6.92 5.35
N ILE A 110 -8.46 6.72 5.54
CA ILE A 110 -9.48 7.05 4.52
C ILE A 110 -9.39 8.52 4.08
N ASP A 111 -9.18 9.44 5.04
CA ASP A 111 -9.13 10.88 4.77
C ASP A 111 -7.84 11.25 4.01
N ASP A 112 -6.68 10.72 4.44
CA ASP A 112 -5.39 10.97 3.78
C ASP A 112 -5.31 10.33 2.40
N LYS A 113 -5.90 9.14 2.23
CA LYS A 113 -6.02 8.49 0.92
C LYS A 113 -6.77 9.37 -0.07
N LYS A 114 -7.95 9.89 0.30
CA LYS A 114 -8.74 10.80 -0.55
C LYS A 114 -7.95 12.05 -0.91
N LEU A 115 -7.20 12.61 0.05
CA LEU A 115 -6.37 13.78 -0.18
C LEU A 115 -5.28 13.49 -1.22
N VAL A 116 -4.51 12.42 -1.04
CA VAL A 116 -3.44 12.04 -1.99
C VAL A 116 -4.02 11.70 -3.36
N GLU A 117 -5.11 10.93 -3.42
CA GLU A 117 -5.81 10.62 -4.67
C GLU A 117 -6.22 11.89 -5.43
N SER A 118 -6.75 12.90 -4.74
CA SER A 118 -7.15 14.16 -5.38
C SER A 118 -5.96 14.91 -6.00
N VAL A 119 -4.78 14.85 -5.35
CA VAL A 119 -3.57 15.51 -5.83
C VAL A 119 -3.01 14.84 -7.10
N ILE A 120 -3.04 13.51 -7.15
CA ILE A 120 -2.47 12.75 -8.29
C ILE A 120 -3.49 12.42 -9.39
N ALA A 121 -4.78 12.75 -9.21
CA ALA A 121 -5.88 12.30 -10.08
C ALA A 121 -5.65 12.63 -11.55
N SER A 122 -5.28 13.87 -11.86
CA SER A 122 -5.04 14.33 -13.25
C SER A 122 -3.88 13.60 -13.91
N GLU A 123 -2.78 13.43 -13.19
CA GLU A 123 -1.58 12.76 -13.70
C GLU A 123 -1.82 11.25 -13.87
N LYS A 124 -2.54 10.63 -12.91
CA LYS A 124 -2.93 9.23 -12.98
C LYS A 124 -3.84 8.94 -14.19
N LEU A 125 -4.77 9.86 -14.50
CA LEU A 125 -5.65 9.74 -15.67
C LEU A 125 -4.86 9.78 -16.98
N ASN A 126 -3.85 10.62 -17.06
CA ASN A 126 -3.02 10.84 -18.24
C ASN A 126 -1.75 9.96 -18.25
N TYR A 127 -1.67 8.97 -17.38
CA TYR A 127 -0.51 8.10 -17.32
C TYR A 127 -0.38 7.25 -18.58
N GLU A 128 0.71 7.45 -19.29
CA GLU A 128 1.08 6.66 -20.47
C GLU A 128 2.44 6.00 -20.23
N PRO A 129 2.51 4.67 -20.15
CA PRO A 129 3.77 3.95 -19.99
C PRO A 129 4.63 4.03 -21.24
N ILE A 130 5.94 3.90 -21.06
CA ILE A 130 6.88 3.79 -22.19
C ILE A 130 6.59 2.56 -23.02
N SER A 131 6.18 1.47 -22.39
CA SER A 131 5.76 0.22 -23.03
C SER A 131 4.76 -0.54 -22.16
N ASP A 132 3.68 -1.00 -22.78
CA ASP A 132 2.61 -1.76 -22.10
C ASP A 132 2.77 -3.29 -22.23
N LYS A 133 3.84 -3.74 -22.94
CA LYS A 133 3.95 -5.14 -23.37
C LYS A 133 4.60 -6.09 -22.36
N GLN A 134 5.14 -5.59 -21.25
CA GLN A 134 5.92 -6.42 -20.32
C GLN A 134 5.55 -6.15 -18.86
N ASP A 135 5.46 -7.22 -18.07
CA ASP A 135 5.40 -7.12 -16.61
C ASP A 135 6.83 -6.94 -16.06
N ARG A 136 7.15 -5.71 -15.67
CA ARG A 136 8.51 -5.33 -15.23
C ARG A 136 8.76 -5.68 -13.78
N ILE A 137 7.74 -5.64 -12.96
CA ILE A 137 7.87 -6.00 -11.54
C ILE A 137 8.26 -7.47 -11.42
N VAL A 138 7.56 -8.35 -12.14
CA VAL A 138 7.86 -9.79 -12.15
C VAL A 138 9.25 -10.04 -12.72
N LYS A 139 9.59 -9.44 -13.85
CA LYS A 139 10.92 -9.59 -14.45
C LYS A 139 12.05 -9.12 -13.54
N THR A 140 11.85 -7.98 -12.87
CA THR A 140 12.84 -7.47 -11.92
C THR A 140 13.04 -8.45 -10.77
N TRP A 141 11.96 -9.03 -10.26
CA TRP A 141 12.04 -10.05 -9.22
C TRP A 141 12.78 -11.30 -9.68
N GLU A 142 12.38 -11.88 -10.82
CA GLU A 142 13.03 -13.07 -11.41
C GLU A 142 14.53 -12.88 -11.66
N LEU A 143 14.92 -11.71 -12.19
CA LEU A 143 16.33 -11.38 -12.36
C LEU A 143 17.07 -11.28 -11.03
N SER A 144 16.45 -10.64 -10.04
CA SER A 144 17.04 -10.51 -8.71
C SER A 144 17.26 -11.86 -8.03
N GLU A 145 16.27 -12.77 -8.15
CA GLU A 145 16.43 -14.15 -7.64
C GLU A 145 17.60 -14.88 -8.31
N LYS A 146 17.69 -14.80 -9.64
CA LYS A 146 18.79 -15.44 -10.38
C LYS A 146 20.15 -14.88 -9.96
N ILE A 147 20.25 -13.58 -9.72
CA ILE A 147 21.47 -12.95 -9.22
C ILE A 147 21.82 -13.45 -7.81
N ILE A 148 20.82 -13.51 -6.89
CA ILE A 148 21.03 -13.99 -5.52
C ILE A 148 21.51 -15.46 -5.50
N TYR A 149 20.95 -16.30 -6.38
CA TYR A 149 21.31 -17.71 -6.46
C TYR A 149 22.46 -18.00 -7.44
N GLU A 150 23.20 -16.98 -7.87
CA GLU A 150 24.37 -17.10 -8.73
C GLU A 150 24.13 -17.88 -10.04
N GLN A 151 22.90 -17.80 -10.57
CA GLN A 151 22.54 -18.47 -11.80
C GLN A 151 23.06 -17.72 -13.03
N VAL A 152 23.49 -18.47 -14.04
CA VAL A 152 23.85 -17.90 -15.35
C VAL A 152 22.58 -17.35 -16.01
N ILE A 153 22.65 -16.11 -16.47
CA ILE A 153 21.54 -15.43 -17.16
C ILE A 153 21.96 -15.20 -18.61
N GLU A 154 21.14 -15.64 -19.54
CA GLU A 154 21.24 -15.29 -20.95
C GLU A 154 20.25 -14.15 -21.25
N LEU A 155 20.78 -13.03 -21.70
CA LEU A 155 19.99 -11.84 -22.04
C LEU A 155 20.04 -11.60 -23.55
N GLU A 156 18.89 -11.53 -24.18
CA GLU A 156 18.73 -10.98 -25.49
C GLU A 156 18.56 -9.46 -25.42
N TYR A 157 19.53 -8.74 -25.91
CA TYR A 157 19.52 -7.28 -25.92
C TYR A 157 19.47 -6.75 -27.35
N LYS A 158 18.46 -5.96 -27.66
CA LYS A 158 18.37 -5.18 -28.90
C LYS A 158 18.88 -3.76 -28.63
N SER A 159 20.03 -3.44 -29.26
CA SER A 159 20.59 -2.09 -29.15
C SER A 159 19.66 -1.06 -29.82
N PRO A 160 19.36 0.08 -29.19
CA PRO A 160 18.57 1.15 -29.82
C PRO A 160 19.31 1.78 -31.03
N TYR A 161 20.60 1.58 -31.14
CA TYR A 161 21.47 2.17 -32.21
C TYR A 161 21.89 1.19 -33.29
N LYS A 162 21.64 -0.11 -33.14
CA LYS A 162 22.02 -1.15 -34.11
C LYS A 162 20.95 -2.24 -34.11
N ASP A 163 20.49 -2.63 -35.28
CA ASP A 163 19.54 -3.74 -35.46
C ASP A 163 20.17 -5.13 -35.19
N VAL A 164 21.02 -5.23 -34.19
CA VAL A 164 21.70 -6.48 -33.84
C VAL A 164 21.22 -6.92 -32.47
N VAL A 165 20.62 -8.11 -32.41
CA VAL A 165 20.34 -8.81 -31.15
C VAL A 165 21.66 -9.45 -30.68
N LYS A 166 22.09 -9.11 -29.47
CA LYS A 166 23.24 -9.75 -28.84
C LYS A 166 22.76 -10.62 -27.69
N SER A 167 23.14 -11.88 -27.70
CA SER A 167 23.04 -12.78 -26.57
C SER A 167 24.25 -12.57 -25.67
N ILE A 168 24.08 -12.30 -24.41
CA ILE A 168 25.14 -12.08 -23.44
C ILE A 168 24.90 -12.98 -22.26
N SER A 169 25.84 -13.90 -21.97
CA SER A 169 25.82 -14.76 -20.77
C SER A 169 26.63 -14.09 -19.67
N TYR A 170 26.02 -13.97 -18.48
CA TYR A 170 26.68 -13.42 -17.30
C TYR A 170 26.81 -14.50 -16.22
N SER A 171 28.04 -14.65 -15.68
CA SER A 171 28.29 -15.37 -14.43
C SER A 171 28.88 -14.41 -13.41
N GLN A 172 28.61 -14.61 -12.14
CA GLN A 172 28.87 -13.66 -11.05
C GLN A 172 30.37 -13.33 -10.81
N SER A 173 31.30 -14.06 -11.34
CA SER A 173 32.70 -13.79 -11.14
C SER A 173 33.22 -12.50 -11.80
N GLN A 174 32.39 -11.76 -12.54
CA GLN A 174 32.80 -10.57 -13.32
C GLN A 174 31.87 -9.35 -13.26
N CYS A 175 30.79 -9.31 -12.50
CA CYS A 175 29.89 -8.15 -12.59
C CYS A 175 29.33 -7.66 -11.25
N ILE A 176 29.92 -6.57 -10.75
CA ILE A 176 29.15 -5.48 -10.16
C ILE A 176 28.78 -4.58 -11.35
N MET A 177 27.67 -4.86 -12.03
CA MET A 177 27.05 -3.88 -12.91
C MET A 177 25.71 -3.47 -12.29
N ILE A 178 25.63 -2.22 -11.89
CA ILE A 178 24.37 -1.54 -11.62
C ILE A 178 23.62 -1.46 -12.93
N PHE A 179 22.67 -2.38 -13.15
CA PHE A 179 21.79 -2.29 -14.30
C PHE A 179 20.74 -1.21 -14.04
N THR A 180 20.99 -0.02 -14.51
CA THR A 180 19.91 0.87 -14.88
C THR A 180 19.33 0.33 -16.18
N ILE A 181 18.28 -0.50 -16.08
CA ILE A 181 17.55 -0.97 -17.25
C ILE A 181 16.73 0.23 -17.75
N PHE A 182 17.30 1.03 -18.61
CA PHE A 182 16.52 1.87 -19.52
C PHE A 182 16.00 0.95 -20.63
N ILE A 183 14.72 0.64 -20.55
CA ILE A 183 13.97 0.06 -21.66
C ILE A 183 13.04 1.13 -22.20
#